data_80f46f86a62d2cafd1c4e9713615b785
#
_entry.id   80f46f86a62d2cafd1c4e9713615b785
#
_cell.length_a   1.000
_cell.length_b   1.000
_cell.length_c   1.000
_cell.angle_alpha   90.00
_cell.angle_beta   90.00
_cell.angle_gamma   90.00
#
_symmetry.space_group_name_H-M   'P 1'
#
loop_
_entity.id
_entity.type
_entity.pdbx_description
1 polymer ?
#
loop_
_entity_poly.entity_id
_entity_poly.type
_entity_poly.pdbx_seq_one_letter_code
_entity_poly.pdbx_strand_id
1 'polypeptide(L)'
;MKFLCLHGAIGNIDNISIQLSPLQKDLERDQSASLHYINAPVKITPPEGFEEYFGIGPHYRWADDGGAAEDSMISRVRQIPVGQNPEDVMRDLVGDREVIWLNYKGVMDYLYQALEEHPDIGGIIGYSEGASMAATFILDEQRRFEEEGRERRIKCAMFFTGWPPMSPERGVLLADEVEDLVDVPTLHVVGANDPFRHGAYALYNVCDPDTATFFDTGKGHTIPRSGLVITELGNAVRDLVEKTREEDD
;
A
#
# COMPACT_ATOMS: atom_id res chain seq x y z
N MET A 1 5.59 -2.95 17.78
CA MET A 1 5.97 -2.87 16.34
C MET A 1 5.99 -1.41 15.90
N LYS A 2 6.98 -1.00 15.08
CA LYS A 2 6.98 0.33 14.44
C LYS A 2 6.76 0.16 12.94
N PHE A 3 5.81 0.91 12.40
CA PHE A 3 5.44 0.84 10.99
C PHE A 3 5.97 2.05 10.21
N LEU A 4 6.53 1.80 9.03
CA LEU A 4 6.77 2.81 8.00
C LEU A 4 5.48 3.08 7.24
N CYS A 5 5.03 4.35 7.16
CA CYS A 5 3.75 4.72 6.58
C CYS A 5 3.93 5.46 5.25
N LEU A 6 3.37 4.90 4.18
CA LEU A 6 3.43 5.39 2.82
C LEU A 6 2.07 5.96 2.40
N HIS A 7 2.04 7.27 2.06
CA HIS A 7 0.81 7.94 1.60
C HIS A 7 0.42 7.54 0.17
N GLY A 8 -0.82 7.84 -0.23
CA GLY A 8 -1.31 7.64 -1.59
C GLY A 8 -0.74 8.67 -2.60
N ALA A 9 -1.07 8.47 -3.88
CA ALA A 9 -0.78 9.46 -4.93
C ALA A 9 -1.36 10.83 -4.54
N ILE A 10 -0.66 11.89 -4.95
CA ILE A 10 -1.04 13.29 -4.63
C ILE A 10 -1.16 13.52 -3.11
N GLY A 11 -0.38 12.80 -2.31
CA GLY A 11 -0.39 12.89 -0.85
C GLY A 11 0.87 13.53 -0.27
N ASN A 12 0.91 13.59 1.05
CA ASN A 12 2.08 13.99 1.84
C ASN A 12 1.95 13.44 3.28
N ILE A 13 2.97 13.67 4.10
CA ILE A 13 2.98 13.27 5.52
C ILE A 13 1.77 13.83 6.27
N ASP A 14 1.43 15.11 6.07
CA ASP A 14 0.32 15.75 6.81
C ASP A 14 -1.01 15.07 6.48
N ASN A 15 -1.26 14.76 5.20
CA ASN A 15 -2.48 14.08 4.80
C ASN A 15 -2.61 12.71 5.45
N ILE A 16 -1.59 11.85 5.34
CA ILE A 16 -1.69 10.48 5.86
C ILE A 16 -1.66 10.43 7.38
N SER A 17 -0.89 11.31 8.04
CA SER A 17 -0.85 11.36 9.51
C SER A 17 -2.19 11.78 10.10
N ILE A 18 -2.87 12.75 9.48
CA ILE A 18 -4.24 13.15 9.88
C ILE A 18 -5.22 11.99 9.68
N GLN A 19 -5.11 11.26 8.56
CA GLN A 19 -5.99 10.14 8.26
C GLN A 19 -5.80 8.96 9.23
N LEU A 20 -4.55 8.62 9.56
CA LEU A 20 -4.20 7.53 10.48
C LEU A 20 -4.25 7.94 11.96
N SER A 21 -4.36 9.23 12.29
CA SER A 21 -4.34 9.71 13.68
C SER A 21 -5.29 8.99 14.65
N PRO A 22 -6.54 8.64 14.29
CA PRO A 22 -7.41 7.90 15.20
C PRO A 22 -6.90 6.47 15.50
N LEU A 23 -6.42 5.76 14.49
CA LEU A 23 -5.81 4.44 14.65
C LEU A 23 -4.50 4.53 15.43
N GLN A 24 -3.64 5.49 15.11
CA GLN A 24 -2.39 5.73 15.83
C GLN A 24 -2.64 5.94 17.32
N LYS A 25 -3.60 6.79 17.71
CA LYS A 25 -3.96 7.01 19.11
C LYS A 25 -4.48 5.76 19.82
N ASP A 26 -5.19 4.89 19.11
CA ASP A 26 -5.66 3.63 19.66
C ASP A 26 -4.50 2.67 19.95
N LEU A 27 -3.55 2.55 19.01
CA LEU A 27 -2.39 1.66 19.13
C LEU A 27 -1.34 2.18 20.13
N GLU A 28 -1.14 3.49 20.22
CA GLU A 28 -0.20 4.10 21.17
C GLU A 28 -0.68 4.01 22.62
N ARG A 29 -1.98 3.92 22.84
CA ARG A 29 -2.56 3.84 24.20
C ARG A 29 -2.05 2.63 25.01
N ASP A 30 -1.82 1.50 24.33
CA ASP A 30 -1.29 0.27 24.92
C ASP A 30 0.12 -0.08 24.41
N GLN A 31 0.73 0.82 23.65
CA GLN A 31 2.07 0.67 23.06
C GLN A 31 2.21 -0.53 22.12
N SER A 32 1.11 -1.01 21.54
CA SER A 32 1.12 -2.15 20.61
C SER A 32 1.84 -1.83 19.31
N ALA A 33 1.67 -0.60 18.79
CA ALA A 33 2.39 -0.11 17.63
C ALA A 33 2.61 1.39 17.66
N SER A 34 3.59 1.85 16.85
CA SER A 34 3.85 3.27 16.54
C SER A 34 4.02 3.46 15.04
N LEU A 35 3.78 4.68 14.56
CA LEU A 35 3.78 5.01 13.15
C LEU A 35 4.88 6.03 12.81
N HIS A 36 5.62 5.77 11.74
CA HIS A 36 6.64 6.68 11.18
C HIS A 36 6.26 7.02 9.75
N TYR A 37 6.20 8.30 9.44
CA TYR A 37 5.70 8.80 8.15
C TYR A 37 6.84 9.39 7.32
N ILE A 38 6.84 9.08 6.03
CA ILE A 38 7.76 9.67 5.05
C ILE A 38 6.98 10.22 3.84
N ASN A 39 7.54 11.23 3.17
CA ASN A 39 7.03 11.67 1.88
C ASN A 39 7.58 10.80 0.76
N ALA A 40 6.78 10.62 -0.29
CA ALA A 40 7.27 10.04 -1.53
C ALA A 40 8.28 10.99 -2.20
N PRO A 41 9.20 10.46 -3.04
CA PRO A 41 10.32 11.25 -3.56
C PRO A 41 9.95 12.17 -4.73
N VAL A 42 8.85 11.90 -5.46
CA VAL A 42 8.47 12.67 -6.64
C VAL A 42 7.49 13.78 -6.26
N LYS A 43 7.93 15.03 -6.36
CA LYS A 43 7.06 16.19 -6.12
C LYS A 43 6.19 16.42 -7.35
N ILE A 44 4.89 16.61 -7.12
CA ILE A 44 3.91 16.84 -8.19
C ILE A 44 3.03 18.05 -7.90
N THR A 45 2.35 18.51 -8.95
CA THR A 45 1.26 19.48 -8.84
C THR A 45 -0.04 18.72 -9.10
N PRO A 46 -1.04 18.81 -8.20
CA PRO A 46 -2.34 18.19 -8.43
C PRO A 46 -2.97 18.69 -9.73
N PRO A 47 -3.76 17.87 -10.42
CA PRO A 47 -4.56 18.33 -11.55
C PRO A 47 -5.47 19.49 -11.16
N GLU A 48 -5.72 20.41 -12.08
CA GLU A 48 -6.61 21.56 -11.86
C GLU A 48 -8.00 21.12 -11.37
N GLY A 49 -8.50 21.74 -10.31
CA GLY A 49 -9.79 21.43 -9.70
C GLY A 49 -9.74 20.34 -8.62
N PHE A 50 -8.58 19.77 -8.33
CA PHE A 50 -8.41 18.78 -7.28
C PHE A 50 -7.80 19.30 -5.98
N GLU A 51 -7.44 20.57 -5.92
CA GLU A 51 -6.80 21.21 -4.75
C GLU A 51 -7.66 21.12 -3.49
N GLU A 52 -8.98 21.21 -3.64
CA GLU A 52 -9.94 21.08 -2.51
C GLU A 52 -9.94 19.67 -1.90
N TYR A 53 -9.60 18.63 -2.69
CA TYR A 53 -9.57 17.24 -2.24
C TYR A 53 -8.27 16.88 -1.53
N PHE A 54 -7.14 17.39 -2.04
CA PHE A 54 -5.81 17.02 -1.55
C PHE A 54 -5.23 18.02 -0.55
N GLY A 55 -5.91 19.18 -0.37
CA GLY A 55 -5.48 20.22 0.56
C GLY A 55 -4.25 21.00 0.08
N ILE A 56 -3.59 21.68 1.03
CA ILE A 56 -2.43 22.53 0.74
C ILE A 56 -1.19 21.64 0.54
N GLY A 57 -0.47 21.87 -0.57
CA GLY A 57 0.79 21.18 -0.89
C GLY A 57 1.94 21.54 0.05
N PRO A 58 3.13 20.98 -0.17
CA PRO A 58 3.52 20.23 -1.37
C PRO A 58 2.92 18.82 -1.44
N HIS A 59 2.68 18.33 -2.66
CA HIS A 59 2.17 16.98 -2.91
C HIS A 59 3.22 16.11 -3.59
N TYR A 60 3.13 14.80 -3.36
CA TYR A 60 4.11 13.82 -3.82
C TYR A 60 3.44 12.55 -4.34
N ARG A 61 4.19 11.77 -5.12
CA ARG A 61 3.85 10.42 -5.55
C ARG A 61 5.09 9.51 -5.53
N TRP A 62 4.86 8.21 -5.55
CA TRP A 62 5.92 7.20 -5.46
C TRP A 62 6.50 6.89 -6.84
N ALA A 63 5.65 6.59 -7.79
CA ALA A 63 6.07 6.23 -9.14
C ALA A 63 6.16 7.46 -10.05
N ASP A 64 7.26 7.57 -10.81
CA ASP A 64 7.40 8.51 -11.92
C ASP A 64 7.11 7.77 -13.23
N ASP A 65 5.97 8.06 -13.82
CA ASP A 65 5.50 7.50 -15.08
C ASP A 65 5.71 8.45 -16.29
N GLY A 66 6.51 9.51 -16.09
CA GLY A 66 6.73 10.52 -17.11
C GLY A 66 5.50 11.39 -17.44
N GLY A 67 4.49 11.37 -16.56
CA GLY A 67 3.25 12.15 -16.73
C GLY A 67 2.18 11.48 -17.59
N ALA A 68 2.27 10.17 -17.81
CA ALA A 68 1.45 9.45 -18.79
C ALA A 68 0.04 9.01 -18.30
N ALA A 69 -0.24 8.99 -16.98
CA ALA A 69 -1.28 8.07 -16.47
C ALA A 69 -2.57 8.65 -15.89
N GLU A 70 -2.66 9.91 -15.49
CA GLU A 70 -3.71 10.29 -14.52
C GLU A 70 -5.15 10.41 -15.07
N ASP A 71 -5.37 10.99 -16.24
CA ASP A 71 -6.75 11.30 -16.69
C ASP A 71 -7.55 10.08 -17.17
N SER A 72 -6.89 9.05 -17.67
CA SER A 72 -7.57 7.93 -18.31
C SER A 72 -7.96 6.82 -17.34
N MET A 73 -7.21 6.61 -16.24
CA MET A 73 -7.42 5.51 -15.30
C MET A 73 -8.64 5.76 -14.39
N ILE A 74 -8.79 6.95 -13.84
CA ILE A 74 -9.95 7.31 -12.99
C ILE A 74 -11.27 7.20 -13.76
N SER A 75 -11.28 7.61 -15.03
CA SER A 75 -12.47 7.49 -15.88
C SER A 75 -12.80 6.03 -16.21
N ARG A 76 -11.80 5.18 -16.40
CA ARG A 76 -11.98 3.74 -16.68
C ARG A 76 -12.49 2.96 -15.47
N VAL A 77 -11.97 3.25 -14.29
CA VAL A 77 -12.42 2.60 -13.02
C VAL A 77 -13.92 2.77 -12.80
N ARG A 78 -14.49 3.92 -13.16
CA ARG A 78 -15.94 4.17 -13.03
C ARG A 78 -16.81 3.35 -13.99
N GLN A 79 -16.23 2.71 -15.00
CA GLN A 79 -16.93 1.94 -16.03
C GLN A 79 -16.79 0.43 -15.85
N ILE A 80 -16.12 -0.04 -14.78
CA ILE A 80 -15.89 -1.45 -14.53
C ILE A 80 -17.23 -2.15 -14.23
N PRO A 81 -17.56 -3.23 -14.95
CA PRO A 81 -18.75 -4.05 -14.66
C PRO A 81 -18.67 -4.72 -13.29
N VAL A 82 -19.81 -4.86 -12.65
CA VAL A 82 -19.92 -5.58 -11.37
C VAL A 82 -19.74 -7.08 -11.59
N GLY A 83 -18.93 -7.73 -10.74
CA GLY A 83 -18.82 -9.20 -10.70
C GLY A 83 -17.74 -9.79 -11.60
N GLN A 84 -16.82 -8.98 -12.13
CA GLN A 84 -15.65 -9.50 -12.82
C GLN A 84 -14.57 -9.98 -11.83
N ASN A 85 -13.71 -10.90 -12.32
CA ASN A 85 -12.53 -11.33 -11.62
C ASN A 85 -11.57 -10.13 -11.43
N PRO A 86 -10.97 -9.93 -10.23
CA PRO A 86 -10.10 -8.79 -9.96
C PRO A 86 -8.90 -8.68 -10.92
N GLU A 87 -8.27 -9.80 -11.28
CA GLU A 87 -7.12 -9.84 -12.18
C GLU A 87 -7.52 -9.39 -13.60
N ASP A 88 -8.67 -9.85 -14.11
CA ASP A 88 -9.18 -9.45 -15.42
C ASP A 88 -9.49 -7.95 -15.44
N VAL A 89 -10.07 -7.42 -14.36
CA VAL A 89 -10.29 -5.97 -14.22
C VAL A 89 -8.97 -5.21 -14.24
N MET A 90 -7.95 -5.71 -13.57
CA MET A 90 -6.62 -5.06 -13.56
C MET A 90 -6.00 -5.09 -14.96
N ARG A 91 -6.09 -6.20 -15.71
CA ARG A 91 -5.62 -6.28 -17.10
C ARG A 91 -6.36 -5.28 -17.99
N ASP A 92 -7.67 -5.19 -17.87
CA ASP A 92 -8.47 -4.24 -18.64
C ASP A 92 -8.11 -2.78 -18.32
N LEU A 93 -7.81 -2.48 -17.05
CA LEU A 93 -7.41 -1.13 -16.61
C LEU A 93 -6.03 -0.73 -17.11
N VAL A 94 -5.05 -1.64 -17.03
CA VAL A 94 -3.69 -1.41 -17.52
C VAL A 94 -3.69 -1.42 -19.05
N GLY A 95 -4.41 -2.36 -19.68
CA GLY A 95 -4.46 -2.55 -21.13
C GLY A 95 -3.09 -2.92 -21.68
N ASP A 96 -2.91 -2.69 -22.99
CA ASP A 96 -1.64 -2.95 -23.71
C ASP A 96 -0.57 -1.86 -23.43
N ARG A 97 -0.72 -1.08 -22.37
CA ARG A 97 0.24 -0.01 -22.06
C ARG A 97 1.46 -0.59 -21.39
N GLU A 98 2.61 -0.19 -21.89
CA GLU A 98 3.87 -0.39 -21.18
C GLU A 98 3.80 0.37 -19.85
N VAL A 99 4.05 -0.33 -18.75
CA VAL A 99 4.17 0.31 -17.45
C VAL A 99 5.51 1.02 -17.38
N ILE A 100 5.47 2.34 -17.45
CA ILE A 100 6.66 3.18 -17.34
C ILE A 100 6.87 3.49 -15.84
N TRP A 101 8.03 3.08 -15.33
CA TRP A 101 8.44 3.42 -13.98
C TRP A 101 9.90 3.88 -13.94
N LEU A 102 10.08 5.16 -14.21
CA LEU A 102 11.41 5.76 -14.44
C LEU A 102 12.30 5.77 -13.19
N ASN A 103 11.70 5.86 -12.00
CA ASN A 103 12.43 6.03 -10.74
C ASN A 103 12.43 4.78 -9.84
N TYR A 104 12.12 3.58 -10.36
CA TYR A 104 12.02 2.35 -9.56
C TYR A 104 13.18 2.16 -8.61
N LYS A 105 14.41 2.08 -9.15
CA LYS A 105 15.61 1.88 -8.34
C LYS A 105 15.77 2.96 -7.26
N GLY A 106 15.53 4.22 -7.61
CA GLY A 106 15.66 5.34 -6.68
C GLY A 106 14.65 5.28 -5.53
N VAL A 107 13.43 4.80 -5.79
CA VAL A 107 12.41 4.62 -4.74
C VAL A 107 12.78 3.45 -3.83
N MET A 108 13.23 2.32 -4.38
CA MET A 108 13.69 1.19 -3.57
C MET A 108 14.85 1.61 -2.67
N ASP A 109 15.88 2.25 -3.22
CA ASP A 109 17.03 2.75 -2.44
C ASP A 109 16.58 3.75 -1.35
N TYR A 110 15.62 4.62 -1.63
CA TYR A 110 15.05 5.56 -0.67
C TYR A 110 14.33 4.85 0.49
N LEU A 111 13.55 3.80 0.21
CA LEU A 111 12.87 3.02 1.24
C LEU A 111 13.88 2.25 2.11
N TYR A 112 14.92 1.65 1.51
CA TYR A 112 16.01 1.03 2.27
C TYR A 112 16.73 2.03 3.16
N GLN A 113 17.04 3.23 2.65
CA GLN A 113 17.62 4.29 3.47
C GLN A 113 16.73 4.64 4.67
N ALA A 114 15.42 4.76 4.48
CA ALA A 114 14.49 5.03 5.58
C ALA A 114 14.54 3.93 6.66
N LEU A 115 14.68 2.65 6.27
CA LEU A 115 14.85 1.55 7.22
C LEU A 115 16.22 1.59 7.93
N GLU A 116 17.28 2.01 7.25
CA GLU A 116 18.61 2.17 7.86
C GLU A 116 18.62 3.30 8.88
N GLU A 117 17.97 4.44 8.60
CA GLU A 117 17.83 5.56 9.51
C GLU A 117 16.93 5.25 10.72
N HIS A 118 16.01 4.30 10.58
CA HIS A 118 15.06 3.87 11.61
C HIS A 118 15.09 2.34 11.81
N PRO A 119 16.14 1.83 12.49
CA PRO A 119 16.36 0.38 12.63
C PRO A 119 15.29 -0.36 13.46
N ASP A 120 14.43 0.34 14.13
CA ASP A 120 13.30 -0.18 14.91
C ASP A 120 12.01 -0.39 14.08
N ILE A 121 12.01 -0.02 12.79
CA ILE A 121 10.92 -0.32 11.88
C ILE A 121 10.97 -1.81 11.51
N GLY A 122 9.82 -2.49 11.68
CA GLY A 122 9.62 -3.89 11.31
C GLY A 122 8.31 -4.14 10.58
N GLY A 123 7.49 -3.11 10.37
CA GLY A 123 6.25 -3.22 9.59
C GLY A 123 6.11 -2.09 8.57
N ILE A 124 5.20 -2.26 7.61
CA ILE A 124 4.92 -1.24 6.62
C ILE A 124 3.41 -1.04 6.45
N ILE A 125 2.97 0.21 6.35
CA ILE A 125 1.59 0.60 6.07
C ILE A 125 1.57 1.38 4.77
N GLY A 126 0.71 1.00 3.83
CA GLY A 126 0.51 1.75 2.59
C GLY A 126 -0.96 2.13 2.38
N TYR A 127 -1.18 3.31 1.82
CA TYR A 127 -2.50 3.77 1.39
C TYR A 127 -2.50 4.02 -0.12
N SER A 128 -3.46 3.43 -0.85
CA SER A 128 -3.62 3.61 -2.29
C SER A 128 -2.32 3.29 -3.06
N GLU A 129 -1.70 4.23 -3.78
CA GLU A 129 -0.38 4.05 -4.45
C GLU A 129 0.70 3.60 -3.45
N GLY A 130 0.67 4.11 -2.20
CA GLY A 130 1.59 3.69 -1.15
C GLY A 130 1.45 2.23 -0.75
N ALA A 131 0.26 1.63 -0.91
CA ALA A 131 0.08 0.20 -0.65
C ALA A 131 0.68 -0.66 -1.76
N SER A 132 0.51 -0.27 -3.04
CA SER A 132 1.21 -0.93 -4.15
C SER A 132 2.72 -0.84 -3.99
N MET A 133 3.21 0.31 -3.55
CA MET A 133 4.63 0.54 -3.28
C MET A 133 5.14 -0.33 -2.13
N ALA A 134 4.38 -0.44 -1.05
CA ALA A 134 4.74 -1.28 0.09
C ALA A 134 4.81 -2.76 -0.30
N ALA A 135 3.83 -3.26 -1.06
CA ALA A 135 3.85 -4.63 -1.58
C ALA A 135 5.04 -4.87 -2.54
N THR A 136 5.32 -3.92 -3.43
CA THR A 136 6.49 -3.98 -4.32
C THR A 136 7.81 -4.02 -3.54
N PHE A 137 7.91 -3.22 -2.47
CA PHE A 137 9.11 -3.18 -1.63
C PHE A 137 9.35 -4.51 -0.90
N ILE A 138 8.29 -5.18 -0.40
CA ILE A 138 8.40 -6.50 0.23
C ILE A 138 8.93 -7.54 -0.76
N LEU A 139 8.44 -7.54 -2.00
CA LEU A 139 8.95 -8.43 -3.05
C LEU A 139 10.41 -8.10 -3.44
N ASP A 140 10.82 -6.82 -3.44
CA ASP A 140 12.22 -6.45 -3.65
C ASP A 140 13.12 -6.90 -2.48
N GLU A 141 12.65 -6.85 -1.21
CA GLU A 141 13.35 -7.41 -0.06
C GLU A 141 13.51 -8.93 -0.18
N GLN A 142 12.44 -9.63 -0.58
CA GLN A 142 12.48 -11.08 -0.80
C GLN A 142 13.51 -11.45 -1.88
N ARG A 143 13.43 -10.81 -3.04
CA ARG A 143 14.39 -11.01 -4.13
C ARG A 143 15.82 -10.73 -3.70
N ARG A 144 16.11 -9.65 -2.98
CA ARG A 144 17.47 -9.35 -2.48
C ARG A 144 17.93 -10.31 -1.40
N PHE A 145 17.03 -10.86 -0.61
CA PHE A 145 17.38 -11.92 0.32
C PHE A 145 17.81 -13.19 -0.41
N GLU A 146 17.08 -13.60 -1.43
CA GLU A 146 17.38 -14.79 -2.23
C GLU A 146 18.64 -14.65 -3.06
N GLU A 147 18.82 -13.50 -3.73
CA GLU A 147 19.94 -13.26 -4.65
C GLU A 147 21.23 -12.82 -3.93
N GLU A 148 21.14 -12.02 -2.89
CA GLU A 148 22.25 -11.32 -2.25
C GLU A 148 22.47 -11.75 -0.78
N GLY A 149 21.54 -12.51 -0.18
CA GLY A 149 21.54 -12.85 1.25
C GLY A 149 21.30 -11.64 2.17
N ARG A 150 20.66 -10.59 1.65
CA ARG A 150 20.38 -9.37 2.42
C ARG A 150 19.22 -9.63 3.39
N GLU A 151 19.42 -9.34 4.67
CA GLU A 151 18.40 -9.52 5.71
C GLU A 151 17.14 -8.69 5.42
N ARG A 152 16.00 -9.33 5.51
CA ARG A 152 14.68 -8.69 5.38
C ARG A 152 14.28 -8.01 6.68
N ARG A 153 13.71 -6.82 6.57
CA ARG A 153 13.35 -5.98 7.71
C ARG A 153 11.84 -5.95 7.94
N ILE A 154 11.05 -5.98 6.87
CA ILE A 154 9.60 -5.92 6.96
C ILE A 154 9.06 -7.31 7.29
N LYS A 155 8.42 -7.42 8.46
CA LYS A 155 7.84 -8.66 9.00
C LYS A 155 6.32 -8.73 8.83
N CYS A 156 5.65 -7.61 8.58
CA CYS A 156 4.21 -7.58 8.27
C CYS A 156 3.84 -6.30 7.54
N ALA A 157 2.68 -6.34 6.87
CA ALA A 157 2.18 -5.19 6.13
C ALA A 157 0.69 -4.93 6.35
N MET A 158 0.30 -3.65 6.21
CA MET A 158 -1.10 -3.24 6.22
C MET A 158 -1.38 -2.39 4.99
N PHE A 159 -2.37 -2.79 4.21
CA PHE A 159 -2.74 -2.15 2.94
C PHE A 159 -4.14 -1.54 3.02
N PHE A 160 -4.20 -0.22 2.91
CA PHE A 160 -5.47 0.50 2.76
C PHE A 160 -5.76 0.71 1.28
N THR A 161 -6.80 0.08 0.75
CA THR A 161 -7.32 0.30 -0.61
C THR A 161 -6.23 0.34 -1.68
N GLY A 162 -5.25 -0.59 -1.58
CA GLY A 162 -4.10 -0.67 -2.47
C GLY A 162 -4.39 -1.34 -3.80
N TRP A 163 -3.37 -1.37 -4.66
CA TRP A 163 -3.34 -2.14 -5.90
C TRP A 163 -2.20 -3.13 -5.85
N PRO A 164 -2.16 -4.12 -6.75
CA PRO A 164 -1.10 -5.12 -6.79
C PRO A 164 0.29 -4.49 -6.89
N PRO A 165 1.34 -5.21 -6.46
CA PRO A 165 2.72 -4.79 -6.67
C PRO A 165 3.05 -4.65 -8.15
N MET A 166 4.11 -3.92 -8.45
CA MET A 166 4.55 -3.64 -9.81
C MET A 166 6.03 -3.98 -10.00
N SER A 167 6.38 -4.37 -11.20
CA SER A 167 7.75 -4.55 -11.66
C SER A 167 8.02 -3.69 -12.90
N PRO A 168 9.21 -3.09 -13.05
CA PRO A 168 9.58 -2.35 -14.27
C PRO A 168 9.53 -3.23 -15.52
N GLU A 169 9.85 -4.54 -15.39
CA GLU A 169 9.93 -5.46 -16.51
C GLU A 169 8.59 -6.11 -16.85
N ARG A 170 7.74 -6.37 -15.84
CA ARG A 170 6.52 -7.18 -15.96
C ARG A 170 5.24 -6.35 -15.81
N GLY A 171 5.36 -5.09 -15.42
CA GLY A 171 4.20 -4.25 -15.12
C GLY A 171 3.53 -4.63 -13.79
N VAL A 172 2.21 -4.63 -13.75
CA VAL A 172 1.42 -5.04 -12.57
C VAL A 172 1.54 -6.56 -12.38
N LEU A 173 1.85 -6.99 -11.17
CA LEU A 173 2.01 -8.41 -10.83
C LEU A 173 0.67 -8.97 -10.31
N LEU A 174 0.11 -9.93 -11.03
CA LEU A 174 -1.17 -10.55 -10.72
C LEU A 174 -0.98 -12.01 -10.28
N ALA A 175 -1.82 -12.46 -9.35
CA ALA A 175 -1.69 -13.77 -8.70
C ALA A 175 -1.75 -14.96 -9.67
N ASP A 176 -2.44 -14.82 -10.80
CA ASP A 176 -2.53 -15.85 -11.84
C ASP A 176 -1.40 -15.79 -12.88
N GLU A 177 -0.44 -14.85 -12.73
CA GLU A 177 0.69 -14.63 -13.66
C GLU A 177 2.06 -14.75 -12.96
N VAL A 178 2.09 -14.73 -11.63
CA VAL A 178 3.33 -14.76 -10.84
C VAL A 178 3.29 -15.89 -9.82
N GLU A 179 4.46 -16.49 -9.56
CA GLU A 179 4.64 -17.47 -8.48
C GLU A 179 5.08 -16.77 -7.18
N ASP A 180 5.69 -15.58 -7.29
CA ASP A 180 6.16 -14.81 -6.15
C ASP A 180 4.97 -14.17 -5.43
N LEU A 181 4.78 -14.50 -4.16
CA LEU A 181 3.75 -13.94 -3.29
C LEU A 181 4.38 -12.99 -2.27
N VAL A 182 3.60 -12.03 -1.80
CA VAL A 182 3.90 -11.28 -0.59
C VAL A 182 3.74 -12.24 0.59
N ASP A 183 4.85 -12.75 1.09
CA ASP A 183 4.96 -13.88 2.01
C ASP A 183 4.97 -13.50 3.51
N VAL A 184 4.87 -12.22 3.83
CA VAL A 184 4.71 -11.75 5.20
C VAL A 184 3.23 -11.64 5.56
N PRO A 185 2.85 -11.78 6.85
CA PRO A 185 1.48 -11.54 7.31
C PRO A 185 0.95 -10.17 6.87
N THR A 186 -0.26 -10.14 6.30
CA THR A 186 -0.86 -8.92 5.76
C THR A 186 -2.27 -8.65 6.29
N LEU A 187 -2.60 -7.37 6.45
CA LEU A 187 -3.95 -6.89 6.76
C LEU A 187 -4.44 -5.95 5.65
N HIS A 188 -5.47 -6.36 4.94
CA HIS A 188 -6.08 -5.62 3.84
C HIS A 188 -7.33 -4.89 4.31
N VAL A 189 -7.28 -3.56 4.33
CA VAL A 189 -8.40 -2.70 4.74
C VAL A 189 -9.05 -2.11 3.51
N VAL A 190 -10.24 -2.59 3.19
CA VAL A 190 -10.94 -2.27 1.94
C VAL A 190 -12.35 -1.78 2.24
N GLY A 191 -12.85 -0.86 1.45
CA GLY A 191 -14.26 -0.43 1.52
C GLY A 191 -15.08 -1.13 0.44
N ALA A 192 -16.17 -1.80 0.82
CA ALA A 192 -17.08 -2.45 -0.14
C ALA A 192 -17.62 -1.49 -1.22
N ASN A 193 -17.70 -0.18 -0.91
CA ASN A 193 -18.12 0.87 -1.82
C ASN A 193 -16.96 1.61 -2.50
N ASP A 194 -15.73 1.11 -2.38
CA ASP A 194 -14.57 1.68 -3.05
C ASP A 194 -14.64 1.39 -4.56
N PRO A 195 -14.61 2.41 -5.44
CA PRO A 195 -14.55 2.17 -6.89
C PRO A 195 -13.27 1.44 -7.32
N PHE A 196 -12.21 1.51 -6.53
CA PHE A 196 -10.91 0.84 -6.77
C PHE A 196 -10.79 -0.53 -6.10
N ARG A 197 -11.84 -1.07 -5.47
CA ARG A 197 -11.79 -2.32 -4.69
C ARG A 197 -11.26 -3.54 -5.44
N HIS A 198 -11.44 -3.61 -6.77
CA HIS A 198 -10.90 -4.71 -7.58
C HIS A 198 -9.37 -4.76 -7.52
N GLY A 199 -8.71 -3.61 -7.53
CA GLY A 199 -7.26 -3.54 -7.30
C GLY A 199 -6.87 -4.04 -5.91
N ALA A 200 -7.67 -3.70 -4.88
CA ALA A 200 -7.41 -4.17 -3.53
C ALA A 200 -7.64 -5.70 -3.36
N TYR A 201 -8.60 -6.27 -4.08
CA TYR A 201 -8.79 -7.71 -4.13
C TYR A 201 -7.66 -8.42 -4.90
N ALA A 202 -7.22 -7.86 -6.02
CA ALA A 202 -6.07 -8.38 -6.76
C ALA A 202 -4.78 -8.31 -5.93
N LEU A 203 -4.57 -7.24 -5.12
CA LEU A 203 -3.47 -7.18 -4.16
C LEU A 203 -3.60 -8.26 -3.08
N TYR A 204 -4.80 -8.50 -2.55
CA TYR A 204 -5.03 -9.56 -1.57
C TYR A 204 -4.68 -10.94 -2.15
N ASN A 205 -5.02 -11.19 -3.40
CA ASN A 205 -4.75 -12.47 -4.08
C ASN A 205 -3.25 -12.73 -4.33
N VAL A 206 -2.41 -11.69 -4.39
CA VAL A 206 -0.94 -11.79 -4.51
C VAL A 206 -0.27 -12.04 -3.15
N CYS A 207 -1.00 -12.00 -2.05
CA CYS A 207 -0.46 -12.27 -0.72
C CYS A 207 -0.67 -13.73 -0.33
N ASP A 208 0.16 -14.23 0.59
CA ASP A 208 0.02 -15.57 1.15
C ASP A 208 -1.37 -15.74 1.79
N PRO A 209 -2.21 -16.64 1.27
CA PRO A 209 -3.58 -16.82 1.74
C PRO A 209 -3.67 -17.35 3.18
N ASP A 210 -2.63 -18.00 3.69
CA ASP A 210 -2.61 -18.56 5.05
C ASP A 210 -2.41 -17.47 6.11
N THR A 211 -1.79 -16.35 5.73
CA THR A 211 -1.45 -15.25 6.66
C THR A 211 -2.21 -13.95 6.36
N ALA A 212 -2.73 -13.78 5.13
CA ALA A 212 -3.47 -12.59 4.74
C ALA A 212 -4.83 -12.50 5.46
N THR A 213 -5.15 -11.31 5.97
CA THR A 213 -6.41 -11.00 6.65
C THR A 213 -7.12 -9.86 5.94
N PHE A 214 -8.44 -10.01 5.76
CA PHE A 214 -9.28 -9.01 5.10
C PHE A 214 -10.19 -8.29 6.10
N PHE A 215 -10.24 -6.96 6.03
CA PHE A 215 -11.06 -6.09 6.86
C PHE A 215 -11.92 -5.16 6.00
N ASP A 216 -13.24 -5.42 5.91
CA ASP A 216 -14.17 -4.57 5.17
C ASP A 216 -14.67 -3.41 6.05
N THR A 217 -14.45 -2.18 5.59
CA THR A 217 -14.94 -0.97 6.27
C THR A 217 -16.36 -0.58 5.88
N GLY A 218 -16.92 -1.18 4.83
CA GLY A 218 -18.21 -0.79 4.23
C GLY A 218 -18.21 0.62 3.61
N LYS A 219 -17.05 1.27 3.48
CA LYS A 219 -16.90 2.66 3.00
C LYS A 219 -16.36 2.71 1.56
N GLY A 220 -16.05 3.91 1.07
CA GLY A 220 -15.36 4.14 -0.20
C GLY A 220 -13.84 4.12 -0.03
N HIS A 221 -13.13 4.82 -0.93
CA HIS A 221 -11.67 4.92 -0.97
C HIS A 221 -11.13 5.82 0.16
N THR A 222 -11.23 5.34 1.40
CA THR A 222 -10.89 6.14 2.59
C THR A 222 -10.35 5.28 3.72
N ILE A 223 -9.49 5.86 4.54
CA ILE A 223 -9.07 5.28 5.83
C ILE A 223 -10.18 5.56 6.87
N PRO A 224 -10.63 4.56 7.66
CA PRO A 224 -11.57 4.78 8.74
C PRO A 224 -11.03 5.78 9.78
N ARG A 225 -11.89 6.71 10.24
CA ARG A 225 -11.46 7.79 11.14
C ARG A 225 -12.25 7.91 12.43
N SER A 226 -13.32 7.16 12.59
CA SER A 226 -14.20 7.30 13.76
C SER A 226 -15.07 6.08 13.99
N GLY A 227 -15.63 5.98 15.20
CA GLY A 227 -16.58 4.94 15.57
C GLY A 227 -15.91 3.63 15.98
N LEU A 228 -16.73 2.61 16.16
CA LEU A 228 -16.31 1.28 16.64
C LEU A 228 -15.27 0.63 15.68
N VAL A 229 -15.35 0.94 14.37
CA VAL A 229 -14.44 0.43 13.35
C VAL A 229 -12.95 0.72 13.67
N ILE A 230 -12.64 1.82 14.38
CA ILE A 230 -11.26 2.11 14.79
C ILE A 230 -10.77 1.11 15.84
N THR A 231 -11.61 0.77 16.80
CA THR A 231 -11.27 -0.23 17.85
C THR A 231 -11.10 -1.62 17.22
N GLU A 232 -12.00 -2.01 16.31
CA GLU A 232 -11.93 -3.28 15.59
C GLU A 232 -10.68 -3.37 14.72
N LEU A 233 -10.37 -2.28 14.01
CA LEU A 233 -9.16 -2.17 13.19
C LEU A 233 -7.90 -2.20 14.06
N GLY A 234 -7.90 -1.50 15.20
CA GLY A 234 -6.81 -1.56 16.17
C GLY A 234 -6.55 -2.97 16.69
N ASN A 235 -7.61 -3.75 16.95
CA ASN A 235 -7.48 -5.16 17.33
C ASN A 235 -6.90 -5.99 16.18
N ALA A 236 -7.36 -5.81 14.95
CA ALA A 236 -6.80 -6.50 13.80
C ALA A 236 -5.29 -6.19 13.58
N VAL A 237 -4.85 -4.95 13.88
CA VAL A 237 -3.41 -4.60 13.85
C VAL A 237 -2.64 -5.30 14.98
N ARG A 238 -3.23 -5.44 16.17
CA ARG A 238 -2.61 -6.18 17.29
C ARG A 238 -2.43 -7.66 16.92
N ASP A 239 -3.46 -8.27 16.36
CA ASP A 239 -3.43 -9.65 15.87
C ASP A 239 -2.37 -9.82 14.76
N LEU A 240 -2.26 -8.85 13.85
CA LEU A 240 -1.21 -8.85 12.82
C LEU A 240 0.20 -8.81 13.45
N VAL A 241 0.42 -7.95 14.43
CA VAL A 241 1.71 -7.84 15.14
C VAL A 241 2.01 -9.10 15.96
N GLU A 242 1.00 -9.77 16.51
CA GLU A 242 1.18 -11.02 17.25
C GLU A 242 1.64 -12.16 16.35
N LYS A 243 1.07 -12.30 15.16
CA LYS A 243 1.50 -13.30 14.15
C LYS A 243 3.01 -13.22 13.84
N THR A 244 3.58 -12.01 13.76
CA THR A 244 5.02 -11.85 13.47
C THR A 244 5.93 -12.36 14.60
N ARG A 245 5.42 -12.53 15.80
CA ARG A 245 6.19 -13.04 16.95
C ARG A 245 6.20 -14.56 17.00
N GLU A 246 5.11 -15.17 16.52
CA GLU A 246 4.98 -16.63 16.45
C GLU A 246 5.89 -17.24 15.36
N GLU A 247 6.24 -16.47 14.35
CA GLU A 247 7.16 -16.90 13.27
C GLU A 247 8.65 -16.76 13.66
N ASP A 248 8.98 -15.93 14.67
CA ASP A 248 10.34 -15.74 15.17
C ASP A 248 10.72 -16.77 16.27
N ASP A 249 9.77 -17.57 16.81
CA ASP A 249 9.95 -18.61 17.83
C ASP A 249 10.06 -20.03 17.22
#